data_56f76e7a7dad69a2db943bdfcb4c8a7d
#
_entry.id   56f76e7a7dad69a2db943bdfcb4c8a7d
#
_cell.length_a   1.000
_cell.length_b   1.000
_cell.length_c   1.000
_cell.angle_alpha   90.00
_cell.angle_beta   90.00
_cell.angle_gamma   90.00
#
_symmetry.space_group_name_H-M   'P 1'
#
loop_
_entity.id
_entity.type
_entity.pdbx_description
1 polymer ?
#
loop_
_entity_poly.entity_id
_entity_poly.type
_entity_poly.pdbx_seq_one_letter_code
_entity_poly.pdbx_strand_id
1 'polypeptide(L)'
;MTMADTDQGTIGSRGAQRNMHAPTPQDGSPERRLRPGEFDPRAEAGELMNALVVEDSPQIAERLVELVSVPSRVEVVATAATEDEALAACDRYTISLAIVDLQLAQGTGFGVIRRLRAATGANPACIVVLTNHAVPALKVAAFEAGADYFLDKSKDFATIPRLIGELLSGREN
;
A
#
# COMPACT_ATOMS: atom_id res chain seq x y z
N MET A 1 -46.01 56.76 2.44
CA MET A 1 -44.64 57.18 2.35
C MET A 1 -43.74 56.11 2.90
N THR A 2 -43.20 55.55 2.05
CA THR A 2 -41.95 54.89 1.70
C THR A 2 -41.79 53.42 2.10
N MET A 3 -41.85 52.60 1.11
CA MET A 3 -41.55 51.21 0.95
C MET A 3 -40.13 50.84 1.36
N ALA A 4 -39.94 49.67 1.97
CA ALA A 4 -38.69 48.95 1.88
C ALA A 4 -39.02 47.51 1.53
N ASP A 5 -38.58 47.14 0.35
CA ASP A 5 -38.67 45.86 -0.26
C ASP A 5 -37.57 44.96 0.34
N THR A 6 -37.92 43.78 0.79
CA THR A 6 -36.94 42.80 1.30
C THR A 6 -37.00 41.58 0.42
N ASP A 7 -36.08 41.53 -0.52
CA ASP A 7 -35.75 40.35 -1.34
C ASP A 7 -35.07 39.27 -0.49
N GLN A 8 -35.71 38.11 -0.35
CA GLN A 8 -35.11 36.92 0.28
C GLN A 8 -34.62 36.00 -0.80
N GLY A 9 -33.32 36.12 -1.11
CA GLY A 9 -32.59 35.19 -1.97
C GLY A 9 -32.37 33.86 -1.28
N THR A 10 -33.07 32.83 -1.72
CA THR A 10 -32.87 31.41 -1.34
C THR A 10 -31.59 30.89 -1.95
N ILE A 11 -30.56 30.70 -1.12
CA ILE A 11 -29.31 29.99 -1.52
C ILE A 11 -29.52 28.50 -1.36
N GLY A 12 -29.80 27.84 -2.48
CA GLY A 12 -29.85 26.41 -2.58
C GLY A 12 -28.44 25.78 -2.40
N SER A 13 -28.22 25.22 -1.23
CA SER A 13 -27.03 24.37 -0.95
C SER A 13 -27.12 23.07 -1.74
N ARG A 14 -26.48 23.01 -2.91
CA ARG A 14 -26.21 21.76 -3.61
C ARG A 14 -24.97 21.12 -3.00
N GLY A 15 -25.21 20.20 -2.07
CA GLY A 15 -24.19 19.27 -1.60
C GLY A 15 -23.69 18.40 -2.76
N ALA A 16 -22.51 18.70 -3.26
CA ALA A 16 -21.80 17.82 -4.19
C ALA A 16 -21.31 16.59 -3.42
N GLN A 17 -22.09 15.52 -3.44
CA GLN A 17 -21.60 14.19 -3.08
C GLN A 17 -20.54 13.82 -4.11
N ARG A 18 -19.27 13.93 -3.71
CA ARG A 18 -18.15 13.37 -4.46
C ARG A 18 -18.25 11.86 -4.38
N ASN A 19 -18.62 11.27 -5.49
CA ASN A 19 -18.62 9.83 -5.71
C ASN A 19 -17.17 9.37 -5.67
N MET A 20 -16.70 8.86 -4.51
CA MET A 20 -15.33 8.33 -4.32
C MET A 20 -15.27 6.87 -4.80
N HIS A 21 -15.69 6.64 -6.03
CA HIS A 21 -15.46 5.37 -6.70
C HIS A 21 -14.27 5.58 -7.64
N ALA A 22 -13.08 5.15 -7.21
CA ALA A 22 -11.95 5.06 -8.11
C ALA A 22 -12.29 4.05 -9.21
N PRO A 23 -12.07 4.38 -10.49
CA PRO A 23 -12.32 3.43 -11.58
C PRO A 23 -11.43 2.20 -11.39
N THR A 24 -12.03 1.02 -11.46
CA THR A 24 -11.29 -0.25 -11.48
C THR A 24 -10.46 -0.28 -12.76
N PRO A 25 -9.13 -0.47 -12.69
CA PRO A 25 -8.31 -0.60 -13.88
C PRO A 25 -8.75 -1.82 -14.70
N GLN A 26 -9.10 -1.64 -15.96
CA GLN A 26 -9.50 -2.72 -16.85
C GLN A 26 -8.29 -3.41 -17.52
N ASP A 27 -7.07 -2.95 -17.24
CA ASP A 27 -5.82 -3.38 -17.86
C ASP A 27 -5.04 -4.43 -17.05
N GLY A 28 -5.60 -4.96 -15.97
CA GLY A 28 -4.93 -5.90 -15.07
C GLY A 28 -3.82 -5.26 -14.22
N SER A 29 -3.81 -3.95 -14.09
CA SER A 29 -2.95 -3.23 -13.15
C SER A 29 -3.42 -3.44 -11.71
N PRO A 30 -2.50 -3.54 -10.71
CA PRO A 30 -2.87 -3.67 -9.32
C PRO A 30 -3.66 -2.44 -8.85
N GLU A 31 -4.71 -2.68 -8.07
CA GLU A 31 -5.52 -1.59 -7.54
C GLU A 31 -4.76 -0.78 -6.49
N ARG A 32 -4.65 0.52 -6.73
CA ARG A 32 -3.90 1.47 -5.90
C ARG A 32 -4.80 2.54 -5.29
N ARG A 33 -4.54 2.92 -4.04
CA ARG A 33 -5.17 4.07 -3.39
C ARG A 33 -4.19 5.26 -3.37
N LEU A 34 -4.60 6.40 -3.92
CA LEU A 34 -3.86 7.68 -3.81
C LEU A 34 -4.16 8.35 -2.46
N ARG A 35 -3.12 8.85 -1.77
CA ARG A 35 -3.25 9.55 -0.47
C ARG A 35 -2.52 10.88 -0.48
N PRO A 36 -3.00 11.88 0.30
CA PRO A 36 -2.22 13.08 0.60
C PRO A 36 -0.96 12.71 1.41
N GLY A 37 0.22 13.10 0.95
CA GLY A 37 1.50 12.72 1.56
C GLY A 37 2.04 11.36 1.11
N GLU A 38 1.57 10.89 -0.03
CA GLU A 38 1.84 9.60 -0.63
C GLU A 38 3.33 9.38 -0.89
N PHE A 39 3.76 8.10 -0.76
CA PHE A 39 5.05 7.61 -1.24
C PHE A 39 5.40 8.27 -2.58
N ASP A 40 6.44 9.11 -2.58
CA ASP A 40 7.00 9.67 -3.79
C ASP A 40 8.13 8.75 -4.28
N PRO A 41 7.91 7.98 -5.35
CA PRO A 41 8.95 7.12 -5.90
C PRO A 41 10.17 7.89 -6.42
N ARG A 42 10.07 9.23 -6.54
CA ARG A 42 11.15 10.10 -7.01
C ARG A 42 12.06 10.60 -5.91
N ALA A 43 11.67 10.41 -4.64
CA ALA A 43 12.34 11.07 -3.51
C ALA A 43 13.83 10.72 -3.38
N GLU A 44 14.27 9.55 -3.90
CA GLU A 44 15.69 9.13 -3.82
C GLU A 44 16.07 8.25 -5.03
N ALA A 45 16.30 8.90 -6.19
CA ALA A 45 16.78 8.21 -7.38
C ALA A 45 18.14 7.53 -7.13
N GLY A 46 18.17 6.21 -7.20
CA GLY A 46 19.39 5.40 -7.05
C GLY A 46 19.63 4.78 -5.68
N GLU A 47 18.81 5.05 -4.65
CA GLU A 47 18.96 4.40 -3.35
C GLU A 47 18.39 2.97 -3.34
N LEU A 48 19.10 2.06 -2.66
CA LEU A 48 18.69 0.67 -2.47
C LEU A 48 17.42 0.61 -1.63
N MET A 49 16.36 -0.02 -2.15
CA MET A 49 15.13 -0.26 -1.41
C MET A 49 15.25 -1.48 -0.49
N ASN A 50 15.10 -1.27 0.81
CA ASN A 50 14.98 -2.36 1.77
C ASN A 50 13.55 -2.91 1.76
N ALA A 51 13.39 -4.16 1.37
CA ALA A 51 12.10 -4.84 1.33
C ALA A 51 11.91 -5.79 2.51
N LEU A 52 10.69 -5.82 3.05
CA LEU A 52 10.21 -6.78 4.03
C LEU A 52 9.14 -7.68 3.38
N VAL A 53 9.29 -9.00 3.49
CA VAL A 53 8.28 -9.98 3.08
C VAL A 53 7.65 -10.59 4.33
N VAL A 54 6.33 -10.46 4.48
CA VAL A 54 5.56 -10.98 5.61
C VAL A 54 4.60 -12.05 5.08
N GLU A 55 4.96 -13.31 5.30
CA GLU A 55 4.30 -14.48 4.72
C GLU A 55 4.60 -15.72 5.56
N ASP A 56 3.57 -16.45 6.00
CA ASP A 56 3.72 -17.64 6.87
C ASP A 56 4.01 -18.94 6.11
N SER A 57 3.78 -18.98 4.81
CA SER A 57 4.17 -20.11 3.96
C SER A 57 5.63 -19.95 3.50
N PRO A 58 6.55 -20.82 3.93
CA PRO A 58 7.96 -20.71 3.52
C PRO A 58 8.16 -20.75 2.01
N GLN A 59 7.40 -21.58 1.30
CA GLN A 59 7.51 -21.71 -0.16
C GLN A 59 7.05 -20.44 -0.88
N ILE A 60 6.01 -19.78 -0.36
CA ILE A 60 5.53 -18.51 -0.93
C ILE A 60 6.52 -17.40 -0.58
N ALA A 61 7.02 -17.37 0.65
CA ALA A 61 8.02 -16.38 1.08
C ALA A 61 9.28 -16.45 0.22
N GLU A 62 9.86 -17.65 -0.01
CA GLU A 62 11.00 -17.84 -0.89
C GLU A 62 10.72 -17.32 -2.30
N ARG A 63 9.55 -17.65 -2.84
CA ARG A 63 9.16 -17.19 -4.17
C ARG A 63 8.98 -15.68 -4.23
N LEU A 64 8.43 -15.04 -3.19
CA LEU A 64 8.33 -13.59 -3.10
C LEU A 64 9.70 -12.93 -3.03
N VAL A 65 10.65 -13.49 -2.26
CA VAL A 65 12.03 -13.00 -2.22
C VAL A 65 12.64 -12.98 -3.62
N GLU A 66 12.49 -14.04 -4.41
CA GLU A 66 12.98 -14.09 -5.79
C GLU A 66 12.34 -13.04 -6.69
N LEU A 67 11.00 -12.83 -6.58
CA LEU A 67 10.26 -11.91 -7.45
C LEU A 67 10.48 -10.44 -7.10
N VAL A 68 10.77 -10.14 -5.84
CA VAL A 68 10.93 -8.78 -5.31
C VAL A 68 12.38 -8.30 -5.41
N SER A 69 13.36 -9.21 -5.28
CA SER A 69 14.77 -8.85 -5.30
C SER A 69 15.21 -8.41 -6.69
N VAL A 70 15.80 -7.21 -6.77
CA VAL A 70 16.40 -6.66 -7.99
C VAL A 70 17.82 -6.23 -7.65
N PRO A 71 18.85 -6.82 -8.29
CA PRO A 71 20.26 -6.54 -7.97
C PRO A 71 20.53 -5.03 -7.93
N SER A 72 21.16 -4.57 -6.86
CA SER A 72 21.51 -3.16 -6.60
C SER A 72 20.32 -2.17 -6.52
N ARG A 73 19.08 -2.64 -6.54
CA ARG A 73 17.89 -1.78 -6.51
C ARG A 73 16.91 -2.14 -5.39
N VAL A 74 16.66 -3.43 -5.18
CA VAL A 74 15.77 -3.93 -4.11
C VAL A 74 16.43 -5.11 -3.41
N GLU A 75 16.63 -5.00 -2.10
CA GLU A 75 17.13 -6.07 -1.24
C GLU A 75 16.05 -6.47 -0.23
N VAL A 76 15.73 -7.75 -0.15
CA VAL A 76 14.88 -8.29 0.91
C VAL A 76 15.71 -8.44 2.17
N VAL A 77 15.59 -7.48 3.10
CA VAL A 77 16.38 -7.41 4.34
C VAL A 77 15.82 -8.31 5.44
N ALA A 78 14.56 -8.72 5.34
CA ALA A 78 13.93 -9.64 6.27
C ALA A 78 12.72 -10.35 5.64
N THR A 79 12.49 -11.58 6.12
CA THR A 79 11.23 -12.32 5.97
C THR A 79 10.64 -12.58 7.35
N ALA A 80 9.33 -12.59 7.49
CA ALA A 80 8.63 -12.81 8.74
C ALA A 80 7.41 -13.71 8.52
N ALA A 81 7.22 -14.72 9.36
CA ALA A 81 6.07 -15.61 9.30
C ALA A 81 4.96 -15.20 10.30
N THR A 82 5.27 -14.32 11.24
CA THR A 82 4.37 -13.84 12.27
C THR A 82 4.36 -12.32 12.36
N GLU A 83 3.32 -11.76 12.98
CA GLU A 83 3.24 -10.33 13.24
C GLU A 83 4.43 -9.85 14.09
N ASP A 84 4.78 -10.57 15.17
CA ASP A 84 5.86 -10.20 16.08
C ASP A 84 7.23 -10.16 15.38
N GLU A 85 7.52 -11.14 14.51
CA GLU A 85 8.74 -11.14 13.70
C GLU A 85 8.79 -9.95 12.75
N ALA A 86 7.66 -9.63 12.12
CA ALA A 86 7.57 -8.50 11.22
C ALA A 86 7.74 -7.15 11.94
N LEU A 87 7.17 -7.01 13.14
CA LEU A 87 7.35 -5.82 13.99
C LEU A 87 8.81 -5.67 14.41
N ALA A 88 9.48 -6.76 14.82
CA ALA A 88 10.90 -6.75 15.14
C ALA A 88 11.77 -6.36 13.93
N ALA A 89 11.41 -6.79 12.73
CA ALA A 89 12.09 -6.37 11.50
C ALA A 89 11.90 -4.87 11.23
N CYS A 90 10.69 -4.32 11.45
CA CYS A 90 10.42 -2.88 11.34
C CYS A 90 11.19 -2.02 12.36
N ASP A 91 11.54 -2.59 13.51
CA ASP A 91 12.36 -1.90 14.51
C ASP A 91 13.86 -1.92 14.17
N ARG A 92 14.29 -2.96 13.45
CA ARG A 92 15.70 -3.18 13.07
C ARG A 92 16.10 -2.51 11.77
N TYR A 93 15.19 -2.43 10.81
CA TYR A 93 15.49 -1.95 9.45
C TYR A 93 14.57 -0.78 9.07
N THR A 94 15.11 0.17 8.32
CA THR A 94 14.28 1.15 7.62
C THR A 94 13.70 0.47 6.38
N ILE A 95 12.40 0.21 6.40
CA ILE A 95 11.69 -0.49 5.33
C ILE A 95 11.18 0.52 4.31
N SER A 96 11.52 0.30 3.03
CA SER A 96 11.04 1.12 1.90
C SER A 96 9.92 0.43 1.12
N LEU A 97 9.86 -0.91 1.17
CA LEU A 97 8.84 -1.73 0.52
C LEU A 97 8.42 -2.86 1.46
N ALA A 98 7.13 -3.12 1.59
CA ALA A 98 6.64 -4.27 2.32
C ALA A 98 5.62 -5.04 1.48
N ILE A 99 5.81 -6.36 1.35
CA ILE A 99 4.81 -7.29 0.82
C ILE A 99 4.22 -8.02 2.03
N VAL A 100 2.91 -7.89 2.25
CA VAL A 100 2.27 -8.30 3.50
C VAL A 100 1.06 -9.18 3.24
N ASP A 101 1.10 -10.45 3.69
CA ASP A 101 -0.14 -11.22 3.84
C ASP A 101 -0.93 -10.72 5.06
N LEU A 102 -2.24 -10.69 4.94
CA LEU A 102 -3.15 -10.32 6.05
C LEU A 102 -3.35 -11.48 7.03
N GLN A 103 -3.18 -12.73 6.57
CA GLN A 103 -3.33 -13.94 7.39
C GLN A 103 -1.96 -14.54 7.65
N LEU A 104 -1.56 -14.56 8.90
CA LEU A 104 -0.28 -15.10 9.36
C LEU A 104 -0.51 -16.26 10.33
N ALA A 105 0.48 -17.11 10.53
CA ALA A 105 0.45 -18.20 11.50
C ALA A 105 0.13 -17.70 12.93
N GLN A 106 0.64 -16.51 13.28
CA GLN A 106 0.36 -15.81 14.52
C GLN A 106 0.24 -14.32 14.25
N GLY A 107 -0.85 -13.69 14.75
CA GLY A 107 -1.14 -12.29 14.51
C GLY A 107 -1.76 -12.03 13.14
N THR A 108 -1.64 -10.81 12.65
CA THR A 108 -2.23 -10.36 11.38
C THR A 108 -1.33 -9.36 10.66
N GLY A 109 -1.39 -9.32 9.33
CA GLY A 109 -0.70 -8.29 8.55
C GLY A 109 -1.17 -6.85 8.84
N PHE A 110 -2.37 -6.68 9.43
CA PHE A 110 -2.87 -5.34 9.78
C PHE A 110 -2.03 -4.61 10.82
N GLY A 111 -1.48 -5.34 11.82
CA GLY A 111 -0.56 -4.76 12.80
C GLY A 111 0.70 -4.22 12.14
N VAL A 112 1.26 -4.99 11.20
CA VAL A 112 2.45 -4.60 10.42
C VAL A 112 2.18 -3.35 9.57
N ILE A 113 1.04 -3.30 8.86
CA ILE A 113 0.63 -2.14 8.05
C ILE A 113 0.56 -0.89 8.92
N ARG A 114 -0.13 -0.97 10.06
CA ARG A 114 -0.25 0.17 11.00
C ARG A 114 1.12 0.60 11.56
N ARG A 115 1.98 -0.36 11.91
CA ARG A 115 3.34 -0.06 12.41
C ARG A 115 4.17 0.69 11.38
N LEU A 116 4.16 0.25 10.12
CA LEU A 116 4.87 0.90 9.02
C LEU A 116 4.33 2.32 8.74
N ARG A 117 3.01 2.53 8.86
CA ARG A 117 2.40 3.87 8.68
C ARG A 117 2.61 4.81 9.85
N ALA A 118 2.77 4.27 11.06
CA ALA A 118 3.09 5.08 12.24
C ALA A 118 4.56 5.54 12.25
N ALA A 119 5.43 4.94 11.44
CA ALA A 119 6.82 5.38 11.32
C ALA A 119 6.86 6.77 10.67
N THR A 120 7.37 7.74 11.42
CA THR A 120 7.53 9.14 10.98
C THR A 120 8.85 9.27 10.22
N GLY A 121 8.80 9.20 8.92
CA GLY A 121 9.96 9.42 8.04
C GLY A 121 9.57 10.28 6.85
N ALA A 122 10.55 10.89 6.19
CA ALA A 122 10.33 11.67 4.98
C ALA A 122 9.79 10.79 3.83
N ASN A 123 10.16 9.51 3.83
CA ASN A 123 9.79 8.53 2.81
C ASN A 123 9.03 7.36 3.46
N PRO A 124 7.68 7.36 3.44
CA PRO A 124 6.90 6.23 3.94
C PRO A 124 7.11 4.98 3.09
N ALA A 125 7.12 3.80 3.72
CA ALA A 125 7.22 2.54 3.00
C ALA A 125 6.07 2.36 2.00
N CYS A 126 6.34 1.81 0.82
CA CYS A 126 5.30 1.29 -0.06
C CYS A 126 4.79 -0.04 0.49
N ILE A 127 3.50 -0.15 0.77
CA ILE A 127 2.89 -1.34 1.37
C ILE A 127 1.97 -2.02 0.37
N VAL A 128 2.35 -3.23 -0.03
CA VAL A 128 1.62 -4.10 -0.93
C VAL A 128 1.00 -5.23 -0.12
N VAL A 129 -0.32 -5.26 -0.02
CA VAL A 129 -1.03 -6.42 0.53
C VAL A 129 -1.15 -7.48 -0.54
N LEU A 130 -0.81 -8.72 -0.19
CA LEU A 130 -0.94 -9.90 -1.04
C LEU A 130 -1.57 -11.03 -0.23
N THR A 131 -2.84 -11.37 -0.50
CA THR A 131 -3.61 -12.32 0.31
C THR A 131 -4.45 -13.28 -0.52
N ASN A 132 -4.68 -14.50 -0.01
CA ASN A 132 -5.62 -15.47 -0.61
C ASN A 132 -7.08 -15.08 -0.38
N HIS A 133 -7.36 -14.18 0.57
CA HIS A 133 -8.72 -13.77 0.93
C HIS A 133 -9.01 -12.35 0.42
N ALA A 134 -9.00 -12.18 -0.90
CA ALA A 134 -9.23 -10.90 -1.56
C ALA A 134 -10.73 -10.54 -1.62
N VAL A 135 -11.38 -10.43 -0.45
CA VAL A 135 -12.79 -9.98 -0.36
C VAL A 135 -12.87 -8.46 -0.20
N PRO A 136 -13.95 -7.81 -0.72
CA PRO A 136 -14.08 -6.36 -0.71
C PRO A 136 -13.90 -5.71 0.66
N ALA A 137 -14.43 -6.32 1.72
CA ALA A 137 -14.32 -5.81 3.08
C ALA A 137 -12.87 -5.75 3.57
N LEU A 138 -12.06 -6.80 3.31
CA LEU A 138 -10.64 -6.83 3.68
C LEU A 138 -9.82 -5.81 2.87
N LYS A 139 -10.17 -5.62 1.60
CA LYS A 139 -9.54 -4.61 0.76
C LYS A 139 -9.77 -3.20 1.29
N VAL A 140 -11.01 -2.85 1.65
CA VAL A 140 -11.33 -1.56 2.26
C VAL A 140 -10.54 -1.39 3.56
N ALA A 141 -10.57 -2.39 4.46
CA ALA A 141 -9.86 -2.35 5.72
C ALA A 141 -8.34 -2.21 5.55
N ALA A 142 -7.74 -2.89 4.55
CA ALA A 142 -6.31 -2.79 4.25
C ALA A 142 -5.92 -1.37 3.81
N PHE A 143 -6.70 -0.76 2.91
CA PHE A 143 -6.48 0.62 2.51
C PHE A 143 -6.70 1.63 3.66
N GLU A 144 -7.68 1.41 4.52
CA GLU A 144 -7.89 2.24 5.72
C GLU A 144 -6.74 2.10 6.71
N ALA A 145 -6.18 0.88 6.86
CA ALA A 145 -5.02 0.64 7.70
C ALA A 145 -3.74 1.26 7.14
N GLY A 146 -3.67 1.47 5.83
CA GLY A 146 -2.52 2.11 5.26
C GLY A 146 -1.87 1.42 4.05
N ALA A 147 -2.40 0.34 3.51
CA ALA A 147 -1.88 -0.27 2.30
C ALA A 147 -1.96 0.67 1.09
N ASP A 148 -0.99 0.57 0.18
CA ASP A 148 -0.96 1.30 -1.09
C ASP A 148 -1.51 0.46 -2.24
N TYR A 149 -1.25 -0.85 -2.19
CA TYR A 149 -1.73 -1.83 -3.17
C TYR A 149 -2.39 -3.00 -2.47
N PHE A 150 -3.35 -3.61 -3.17
CA PHE A 150 -4.03 -4.81 -2.71
C PHE A 150 -4.13 -5.83 -3.85
N LEU A 151 -3.52 -6.99 -3.66
CA LEU A 151 -3.38 -8.07 -4.63
C LEU A 151 -4.00 -9.36 -4.11
N ASP A 152 -4.60 -10.13 -5.02
CA ASP A 152 -5.09 -11.49 -4.80
C ASP A 152 -3.98 -12.48 -5.18
N LYS A 153 -3.48 -13.28 -4.23
CA LYS A 153 -2.42 -14.29 -4.48
C LYS A 153 -2.77 -15.22 -5.64
N SER A 154 -4.04 -15.56 -5.79
CA SER A 154 -4.48 -16.51 -6.83
C SER A 154 -4.48 -15.93 -8.25
N LYS A 155 -4.55 -14.60 -8.39
CA LYS A 155 -4.68 -13.92 -9.68
C LYS A 155 -3.50 -13.03 -10.02
N ASP A 156 -2.99 -12.32 -9.00
CA ASP A 156 -2.09 -11.19 -9.20
C ASP A 156 -0.63 -11.51 -8.88
N PHE A 157 -0.33 -12.74 -8.42
CA PHE A 157 1.02 -13.13 -8.03
C PHE A 157 2.06 -12.89 -9.13
N ALA A 158 1.71 -13.18 -10.37
CA ALA A 158 2.56 -12.96 -11.54
C ALA A 158 2.74 -11.49 -11.91
N THR A 159 1.96 -10.57 -11.33
CA THR A 159 2.08 -9.12 -11.59
C THR A 159 3.12 -8.44 -10.72
N ILE A 160 3.61 -9.10 -9.66
CA ILE A 160 4.57 -8.53 -8.69
C ILE A 160 5.83 -7.98 -9.38
N PRO A 161 6.52 -8.69 -10.30
CA PRO A 161 7.71 -8.14 -10.94
C PRO A 161 7.45 -6.86 -11.73
N ARG A 162 6.28 -6.78 -12.38
CA ARG A 162 5.87 -5.56 -13.09
C ARG A 162 5.64 -4.42 -12.12
N LEU A 163 4.94 -4.66 -11.01
CA LEU A 163 4.74 -3.65 -9.97
C LEU A 163 6.06 -3.13 -9.40
N ILE A 164 7.01 -4.03 -9.11
CA ILE A 164 8.35 -3.63 -8.64
C ILE A 164 9.06 -2.76 -9.70
N GLY A 165 8.99 -3.14 -10.98
CA GLY A 165 9.53 -2.35 -12.09
C GLY A 165 8.93 -0.94 -12.18
N GLU A 166 7.60 -0.82 -12.01
CA GLU A 166 6.90 0.47 -11.99
C GLU A 166 7.34 1.34 -10.79
N LEU A 167 7.47 0.76 -9.60
CA LEU A 167 7.97 1.46 -8.42
C LEU A 167 9.40 1.96 -8.59
N LEU A 168 10.27 1.18 -9.22
CA LEU A 168 11.64 1.57 -9.51
C LEU A 168 11.72 2.67 -10.58
N SER A 169 10.94 2.57 -11.66
CA SER A 169 10.91 3.56 -12.73
C SER A 169 10.37 4.92 -12.26
N GLY A 170 9.43 4.92 -11.32
CA GLY A 170 8.93 6.14 -10.69
C GLY A 170 9.98 6.87 -9.84
N ARG A 171 11.04 6.19 -9.40
CA ARG A 171 12.16 6.77 -8.63
C ARG A 171 13.27 7.36 -9.53
N GLU A 172 13.28 7.06 -10.83
CA GLU A 172 14.33 7.52 -11.76
C GLU A 172 13.98 8.83 -12.47
N ASN A 173 12.74 9.29 -12.42
CA ASN A 173 12.23 10.51 -13.03
C ASN A 173 12.05 11.63 -11.99
#